data_1f68755a7cf485a06eac3f91003a9eb2
#
_entry.id   1f68755a7cf485a06eac3f91003a9eb2
#
_cell.length_a   1.000
_cell.length_b   1.000
_cell.length_c   1.000
_cell.angle_alpha   90.00
_cell.angle_beta   90.00
_cell.angle_gamma   90.00
#
_symmetry.space_group_name_H-M   'P 1'
#
loop_
_entity.id
_entity.type
_entity.pdbx_description
1 polymer ?
#
loop_
_entity_poly.entity_id
_entity_poly.type
_entity_poly.pdbx_seq_one_letter_code
_entity_poly.pdbx_strand_id
1 'polypeptide(L)'
;MEWMKIDQVAKRSGLTKRTIRFYEEIGLIPAPKRTDGGVRLYSEDDMEELEKVISTKEVLGFSLQELQHFMETSRQLELNKEGYLLSLDPKERKEKLEEIQETLNHQLSLIDEKIRTFQSFKERLQGMKNKAERAIQSIE
;
A
#
# COMPACT_ATOMS: atom_id res chain seq x y z
N MET A 1 -9.23 8.96 -24.48
CA MET A 1 -8.42 8.33 -23.44
C MET A 1 -7.07 7.96 -24.01
N GLU A 2 -6.02 8.48 -23.41
CA GLU A 2 -4.67 8.12 -23.84
C GLU A 2 -4.24 6.83 -23.18
N TRP A 3 -3.71 5.92 -23.96
CA TRP A 3 -3.17 4.67 -23.50
C TRP A 3 -1.64 4.72 -23.51
N MET A 4 -1.05 4.16 -22.48
CA MET A 4 0.42 4.09 -22.34
C MET A 4 0.88 2.65 -22.49
N LYS A 5 2.05 2.48 -23.09
CA LYS A 5 2.75 1.19 -23.11
C LYS A 5 3.59 1.06 -21.84
N ILE A 6 3.99 -0.15 -21.53
CA ILE A 6 4.76 -0.46 -20.32
C ILE A 6 6.05 0.38 -20.20
N ASP A 7 6.68 0.73 -21.32
CA ASP A 7 7.88 1.58 -21.36
C ASP A 7 7.61 2.94 -20.73
N GLN A 8 6.47 3.54 -21.07
CA GLN A 8 6.07 4.86 -20.55
C GLN A 8 5.74 4.77 -19.05
N VAL A 9 5.05 3.69 -18.64
CA VAL A 9 4.72 3.45 -17.24
C VAL A 9 5.99 3.25 -16.41
N ALA A 10 6.93 2.47 -16.91
CA ALA A 10 8.22 2.24 -16.25
C ALA A 10 8.98 3.58 -16.06
N LYS A 11 9.01 4.40 -17.08
CA LYS A 11 9.69 5.71 -17.04
C LYS A 11 9.03 6.64 -16.02
N ARG A 12 7.71 6.74 -16.01
CA ARG A 12 6.96 7.59 -15.08
C ARG A 12 7.03 7.12 -13.63
N SER A 13 6.99 5.82 -13.42
CA SER A 13 6.95 5.23 -12.07
C SER A 13 8.33 5.05 -11.44
N GLY A 14 9.38 4.99 -12.24
CA GLY A 14 10.72 4.67 -11.77
C GLY A 14 10.93 3.17 -11.55
N LEU A 15 9.94 2.34 -11.86
CA LEU A 15 10.04 0.89 -11.76
C LEU A 15 10.55 0.29 -13.07
N THR A 16 11.12 -0.92 -12.98
CA THR A 16 11.47 -1.68 -14.19
C THR A 16 10.21 -2.32 -14.76
N LYS A 17 10.22 -2.62 -16.05
CA LYS A 17 9.14 -3.37 -16.71
C LYS A 17 8.90 -4.71 -16.01
N ARG A 18 9.98 -5.37 -15.61
CA ARG A 18 9.93 -6.66 -14.90
C ARG A 18 9.14 -6.52 -13.58
N THR A 19 9.40 -5.48 -12.81
CA THR A 19 8.70 -5.22 -11.56
C THR A 19 7.21 -4.96 -11.79
N ILE A 20 6.89 -4.17 -12.83
CA ILE A 20 5.48 -3.88 -13.19
C ILE A 20 4.75 -5.17 -13.56
N ARG A 21 5.35 -6.02 -14.40
CA ARG A 21 4.78 -7.31 -14.78
C ARG A 21 4.60 -8.23 -13.58
N PHE A 22 5.57 -8.22 -12.66
CA PHE A 22 5.51 -9.00 -11.43
C PHE A 22 4.35 -8.55 -10.55
N TYR A 23 4.17 -7.24 -10.36
CA TYR A 23 3.05 -6.69 -9.58
C TYR A 23 1.69 -7.07 -10.18
N GLU A 24 1.59 -7.09 -11.50
CA GLU A 24 0.40 -7.57 -12.21
C GLU A 24 0.17 -9.05 -11.96
N GLU A 25 1.23 -9.86 -12.09
CA GLU A 25 1.19 -11.31 -11.92
C GLU A 25 0.70 -11.73 -10.53
N ILE A 26 1.15 -11.05 -9.48
CA ILE A 26 0.76 -11.35 -8.10
C ILE A 26 -0.54 -10.65 -7.66
N GLY A 27 -1.19 -9.94 -8.57
CA GLY A 27 -2.46 -9.27 -8.29
C GLY A 27 -2.35 -8.00 -7.46
N LEU A 28 -1.16 -7.44 -7.32
CA LEU A 28 -0.95 -6.21 -6.58
C LEU A 28 -1.55 -5.00 -7.30
N ILE A 29 -1.48 -5.02 -8.62
CA ILE A 29 -2.15 -4.07 -9.50
C ILE A 29 -3.07 -4.86 -10.44
N PRO A 30 -4.18 -4.24 -10.93
CA PRO A 30 -5.07 -4.94 -11.85
C PRO A 30 -4.38 -5.22 -13.19
N ALA A 31 -4.82 -6.28 -13.86
CA ALA A 31 -4.31 -6.62 -15.18
C ALA A 31 -4.68 -5.49 -16.16
N PRO A 32 -3.73 -4.99 -16.95
CA PRO A 32 -4.00 -3.94 -17.92
C PRO A 32 -4.79 -4.48 -19.12
N LYS A 33 -5.42 -3.58 -19.83
CA LYS A 33 -6.02 -3.91 -21.10
C LYS A 33 -4.93 -4.31 -22.09
N ARG A 34 -5.24 -5.20 -23.03
CA ARG A 34 -4.29 -5.64 -24.07
C ARG A 34 -4.87 -5.41 -25.45
N THR A 35 -3.99 -5.16 -26.40
CA THR A 35 -4.34 -5.14 -27.83
C THR A 35 -4.60 -6.56 -28.30
N ASP A 36 -5.15 -6.73 -29.49
CA ASP A 36 -5.36 -8.05 -30.12
C ASP A 36 -4.04 -8.83 -30.25
N GLY A 37 -2.93 -8.14 -30.42
CA GLY A 37 -1.60 -8.73 -30.45
C GLY A 37 -0.97 -9.03 -29.11
N GLY A 38 -1.71 -8.81 -28.00
CA GLY A 38 -1.25 -9.10 -26.64
C GLY A 38 -0.39 -8.01 -25.99
N VAL A 39 -0.31 -6.82 -26.60
CA VAL A 39 0.46 -5.70 -26.04
C VAL A 39 -0.32 -5.04 -24.90
N ARG A 40 0.32 -4.88 -23.74
CA ARG A 40 -0.27 -4.22 -22.59
C ARG A 40 -0.51 -2.73 -22.82
N LEU A 41 -1.70 -2.27 -22.45
CA LEU A 41 -2.09 -0.86 -22.51
C LEU A 41 -2.57 -0.40 -21.15
N TYR A 42 -1.96 0.65 -20.64
CA TYR A 42 -2.23 1.21 -19.30
C TYR A 42 -2.94 2.54 -19.45
N SER A 43 -3.99 2.74 -18.65
CA SER A 43 -4.70 4.02 -18.56
C SER A 43 -4.07 4.90 -17.46
N GLU A 44 -4.53 6.15 -17.37
CA GLU A 44 -4.14 7.02 -16.24
C GLU A 44 -4.63 6.43 -14.91
N ASP A 45 -5.80 5.79 -14.89
CA ASP A 45 -6.29 5.12 -13.68
C ASP A 45 -5.36 3.99 -13.25
N ASP A 46 -4.85 3.21 -14.19
CA ASP A 46 -3.86 2.16 -13.92
C ASP A 46 -2.58 2.76 -13.33
N MET A 47 -2.15 3.89 -13.87
CA MET A 47 -0.97 4.61 -13.39
C MET A 47 -1.17 5.12 -11.95
N GLU A 48 -2.35 5.66 -11.66
CA GLU A 48 -2.70 6.13 -10.31
C GLU A 48 -2.68 4.98 -9.31
N GLU A 49 -3.21 3.81 -9.68
CA GLU A 49 -3.18 2.61 -8.84
C GLU A 49 -1.74 2.18 -8.55
N LEU A 50 -0.89 2.20 -9.57
CA LEU A 50 0.52 1.89 -9.40
C LEU A 50 1.22 2.88 -8.48
N GLU A 51 0.95 4.16 -8.63
CA GLU A 51 1.51 5.22 -7.78
C GLU A 51 1.09 5.05 -6.32
N LYS A 52 -0.16 4.64 -6.06
CA LYS A 52 -0.64 4.32 -4.72
C LYS A 52 0.13 3.17 -4.10
N VAL A 53 0.39 2.12 -4.88
CA VAL A 53 1.17 0.96 -4.44
C VAL A 53 2.58 1.38 -4.05
N ILE A 54 3.23 2.15 -4.90
CA ILE A 54 4.61 2.64 -4.67
C ILE A 54 4.66 3.50 -3.41
N SER A 55 3.73 4.47 -3.28
CA SER A 55 3.67 5.37 -2.12
C SER A 55 3.43 4.60 -0.83
N THR A 56 2.49 3.67 -0.83
CA THR A 56 2.17 2.86 0.34
C THR A 56 3.39 2.04 0.78
N LYS A 57 4.08 1.43 -0.17
CA LYS A 57 5.29 0.65 0.10
C LYS A 57 6.38 1.52 0.73
N GLU A 58 6.64 2.69 0.15
CA GLU A 58 7.68 3.60 0.61
C GLU A 58 7.38 4.17 1.99
N VAL A 59 6.16 4.64 2.20
CA VAL A 59 5.76 5.29 3.45
C VAL A 59 5.69 4.29 4.60
N LEU A 60 5.09 3.14 4.38
CA LEU A 60 4.82 2.17 5.45
C LEU A 60 5.94 1.13 5.61
N GLY A 61 6.82 1.00 4.63
CA GLY A 61 7.91 0.03 4.71
C GLY A 61 7.41 -1.40 4.81
N PHE A 62 6.29 -1.72 4.19
CA PHE A 62 5.70 -3.05 4.20
C PHE A 62 6.54 -4.03 3.39
N SER A 63 6.55 -5.29 3.83
CA SER A 63 6.98 -6.39 2.98
C SER A 63 5.99 -6.53 1.83
N LEU A 64 6.37 -7.26 0.79
CA LEU A 64 5.48 -7.48 -0.36
C LEU A 64 4.16 -8.13 0.06
N GLN A 65 4.22 -9.12 0.96
CA GLN A 65 3.04 -9.81 1.46
C GLN A 65 2.11 -8.89 2.26
N GLU A 66 2.69 -8.07 3.14
CA GLU A 66 1.94 -7.06 3.89
C GLU A 66 1.28 -6.05 2.95
N LEU A 67 2.01 -5.64 1.92
CA LEU A 67 1.53 -4.70 0.91
C LEU A 67 0.35 -5.27 0.12
N GLN A 68 0.44 -6.54 -0.31
CA GLN A 68 -0.66 -7.22 -1.01
C GLN A 68 -1.93 -7.23 -0.16
N HIS A 69 -1.79 -7.59 1.11
CA HIS A 69 -2.92 -7.64 2.04
C HIS A 69 -3.52 -6.24 2.25
N PHE A 70 -2.68 -5.24 2.45
CA PHE A 70 -3.13 -3.86 2.64
C PHE A 70 -3.87 -3.33 1.41
N MET A 71 -3.33 -3.58 0.21
CA MET A 71 -3.97 -3.13 -1.03
C MET A 71 -5.30 -3.84 -1.28
N GLU A 72 -5.39 -5.12 -0.94
CA GLU A 72 -6.64 -5.88 -1.06
C GLU A 72 -7.72 -5.34 -0.11
N THR A 73 -7.36 -5.07 1.15
CA THR A 73 -8.30 -4.48 2.11
C THR A 73 -8.73 -3.08 1.68
N SER A 74 -7.84 -2.31 1.06
CA SER A 74 -8.17 -0.99 0.50
C SER A 74 -9.17 -1.08 -0.64
N ARG A 75 -9.05 -2.08 -1.51
CA ARG A 75 -10.04 -2.33 -2.59
C ARG A 75 -11.40 -2.70 -2.01
N GLN A 76 -11.41 -3.55 -0.99
CA GLN A 76 -12.65 -3.94 -0.31
C GLN A 76 -13.32 -2.73 0.34
N LEU A 77 -12.52 -1.84 0.94
CA LEU A 77 -12.99 -0.59 1.51
C LEU A 77 -13.70 0.27 0.46
N GLU A 78 -13.12 0.42 -0.73
CA GLU A 78 -13.71 1.19 -1.82
C GLU A 78 -15.02 0.57 -2.31
N LEU A 79 -15.09 -0.75 -2.43
CA LEU A 79 -16.32 -1.46 -2.81
C LEU A 79 -17.44 -1.25 -1.79
N ASN A 80 -17.13 -1.33 -0.51
CA ASN A 80 -18.10 -1.10 0.55
C ASN A 80 -18.58 0.35 0.59
N LYS A 81 -17.67 1.29 0.30
CA LYS A 81 -17.99 2.71 0.20
C LYS A 81 -18.96 2.97 -0.96
N GLU A 82 -18.73 2.38 -2.12
CA GLU A 82 -19.63 2.45 -3.27
C GLU A 82 -21.00 1.85 -2.93
N GLY A 83 -21.01 0.68 -2.31
CA GLY A 83 -22.26 0.02 -1.87
C GLY A 83 -23.05 0.89 -0.91
N TYR A 84 -22.39 1.55 0.02
CA TYR A 84 -23.02 2.50 0.93
C TYR A 84 -23.65 3.68 0.19
N LEU A 85 -22.92 4.27 -0.76
CA LEU A 85 -23.38 5.42 -1.51
C LEU A 85 -24.56 5.11 -2.43
N LEU A 86 -24.62 3.88 -2.95
CA LEU A 86 -25.67 3.45 -3.88
C LEU A 86 -26.92 2.91 -3.18
N SER A 87 -26.82 2.52 -1.92
CA SER A 87 -27.96 1.95 -1.20
C SER A 87 -28.84 3.03 -0.56
N LEU A 88 -30.15 2.83 -0.64
CA LEU A 88 -31.13 3.67 0.04
C LEU A 88 -31.73 2.99 1.28
N ASP A 89 -31.45 1.70 1.45
CA ASP A 89 -31.92 0.94 2.59
C ASP A 89 -31.06 1.24 3.84
N PRO A 90 -31.67 1.80 4.92
CA PRO A 90 -30.91 2.14 6.11
C PRO A 90 -30.17 0.98 6.75
N LYS A 91 -30.75 -0.22 6.72
CA LYS A 91 -30.11 -1.42 7.27
C LYS A 91 -28.87 -1.81 6.49
N GLU A 92 -28.99 -1.85 5.18
CA GLU A 92 -27.87 -2.16 4.26
C GLU A 92 -26.77 -1.11 4.39
N ARG A 93 -27.14 0.16 4.47
CA ARG A 93 -26.19 1.26 4.66
C ARG A 93 -25.42 1.12 5.96
N LYS A 94 -26.09 0.75 7.04
CA LYS A 94 -25.47 0.51 8.34
C LYS A 94 -24.47 -0.64 8.26
N GLU A 95 -24.87 -1.75 7.64
CA GLU A 95 -23.99 -2.91 7.46
C GLU A 95 -22.71 -2.53 6.69
N LYS A 96 -22.85 -1.74 5.62
CA LYS A 96 -21.70 -1.26 4.83
C LYS A 96 -20.78 -0.37 5.65
N LEU A 97 -21.33 0.51 6.47
CA LEU A 97 -20.54 1.37 7.37
C LEU A 97 -19.79 0.56 8.43
N GLU A 98 -20.43 -0.49 8.96
CA GLU A 98 -19.80 -1.38 9.94
C GLU A 98 -18.62 -2.14 9.31
N GLU A 99 -18.77 -2.63 8.09
CA GLU A 99 -17.71 -3.28 7.34
C GLU A 99 -16.55 -2.32 7.06
N ILE A 100 -16.86 -1.07 6.69
CA ILE A 100 -15.87 -0.01 6.49
C ILE A 100 -15.08 0.24 7.77
N GLN A 101 -15.79 0.37 8.89
CA GLN A 101 -15.17 0.58 10.20
C GLN A 101 -14.24 -0.56 10.57
N GLU A 102 -14.66 -1.79 10.37
CA GLU A 102 -13.85 -2.98 10.66
C GLU A 102 -12.58 -3.02 9.81
N THR A 103 -12.69 -2.73 8.52
CA THR A 103 -11.53 -2.69 7.61
C THR A 103 -10.55 -1.60 8.04
N LEU A 104 -11.04 -0.40 8.36
CA LEU A 104 -10.20 0.70 8.83
C LEU A 104 -9.50 0.36 10.14
N ASN A 105 -10.20 -0.27 11.08
CA ASN A 105 -9.60 -0.71 12.34
C ASN A 105 -8.47 -1.71 12.08
N HIS A 106 -8.66 -2.62 11.14
CA HIS A 106 -7.63 -3.60 10.76
C HIS A 106 -6.41 -2.90 10.16
N GLN A 107 -6.62 -1.96 9.23
CA GLN A 107 -5.52 -1.20 8.62
C GLN A 107 -4.77 -0.36 9.65
N LEU A 108 -5.50 0.27 10.59
CA LEU A 108 -4.89 1.03 11.68
C LEU A 108 -4.04 0.12 12.59
N SER A 109 -4.50 -1.11 12.85
CA SER A 109 -3.74 -2.08 13.63
C SER A 109 -2.41 -2.45 12.97
N LEU A 110 -2.38 -2.59 11.66
CA LEU A 110 -1.14 -2.87 10.91
C LEU A 110 -0.15 -1.72 11.04
N ILE A 111 -0.64 -0.49 10.99
CA ILE A 111 0.17 0.71 11.16
C ILE A 111 0.69 0.79 12.60
N ASP A 112 -0.15 0.52 13.58
CA ASP A 112 0.23 0.51 15.00
C ASP A 112 1.34 -0.51 15.27
N GLU A 113 1.28 -1.68 14.64
CA GLU A 113 2.36 -2.67 14.72
C GLU A 113 3.68 -2.11 14.20
N LYS A 114 3.66 -1.41 13.07
CA LYS A 114 4.86 -0.76 12.52
C LYS A 114 5.40 0.29 13.47
N ILE A 115 4.54 1.09 14.05
CA ILE A 115 4.93 2.12 15.05
C ILE A 115 5.62 1.46 16.24
N ARG A 116 5.06 0.36 16.77
CA ARG A 116 5.66 -0.37 17.89
C ARG A 116 7.03 -0.94 17.54
N THR A 117 7.18 -1.46 16.32
CA THR A 117 8.45 -1.99 15.84
C THR A 117 9.50 -0.88 15.78
N PHE A 118 9.16 0.26 15.22
CA PHE A 118 10.05 1.43 15.18
C PHE A 118 10.38 1.94 16.57
N GLN A 119 9.40 1.96 17.47
CA GLN A 119 9.57 2.39 18.85
C GLN A 119 10.59 1.50 19.58
N SER A 120 10.44 0.17 19.47
CA SER A 120 11.38 -0.80 20.04
C SER A 120 12.79 -0.60 19.52
N PHE A 121 12.92 -0.39 18.22
CA PHE A 121 14.23 -0.18 17.59
C PHE A 121 14.87 1.10 18.10
N LYS A 122 14.08 2.17 18.20
CA LYS A 122 14.51 3.46 18.73
C LYS A 122 15.02 3.33 20.16
N GLU A 123 14.29 2.59 21.00
CA GLU A 123 14.68 2.34 22.40
C GLU A 123 16.01 1.61 22.50
N ARG A 124 16.25 0.65 21.61
CA ARG A 124 17.53 -0.07 21.54
C ARG A 124 18.68 0.89 21.21
N LEU A 125 18.49 1.74 20.20
CA LEU A 125 19.51 2.73 19.81
C LEU A 125 19.75 3.74 20.93
N GLN A 126 18.69 4.18 21.59
CA GLN A 126 18.79 5.10 22.73
C GLN A 126 19.61 4.47 23.88
N GLY A 127 19.38 3.17 24.13
CA GLY A 127 20.18 2.44 25.15
C GLY A 127 21.65 2.38 24.79
N MET A 128 21.97 2.15 23.51
CA MET A 128 23.35 2.15 23.02
C MET A 128 23.99 3.53 23.18
N LYS A 129 23.26 4.58 22.84
CA LYS A 129 23.71 5.97 23.00
C LYS A 129 24.01 6.28 24.46
N ASN A 130 23.12 5.89 25.38
CA ASN A 130 23.28 6.11 26.80
C ASN A 130 24.53 5.41 27.33
N LYS A 131 24.83 4.19 26.90
CA LYS A 131 26.03 3.46 27.26
C LYS A 131 27.28 4.17 26.77
N ALA A 132 27.26 4.66 25.53
CA ALA A 132 28.40 5.41 24.97
C ALA A 132 28.67 6.69 25.76
N GLU A 133 27.61 7.43 26.10
CA GLU A 133 27.73 8.65 26.91
C GLU A 133 28.34 8.38 28.28
N ARG A 134 27.89 7.31 28.94
CA ARG A 134 28.47 6.92 30.23
C ARG A 134 29.93 6.50 30.12
N ALA A 135 30.29 5.80 29.06
CA ALA A 135 31.68 5.41 28.80
C ALA A 135 32.57 6.63 28.57
N ILE A 136 32.08 7.61 27.83
CA ILE A 136 32.80 8.88 27.59
C ILE A 136 33.06 9.61 28.92
N GLN A 137 32.02 9.71 29.76
CA GLN A 137 32.14 10.37 31.08
C GLN A 137 33.15 9.68 31.96
N SER A 138 33.30 8.36 31.90
CA SER A 138 34.26 7.63 32.71
C SER A 138 35.71 7.82 32.25
N ILE A 139 35.92 8.28 31.02
CA ILE A 139 37.25 8.57 30.47
C ILE A 139 37.71 9.98 30.85
N GLU A 140 36.78 10.89 30.99
CA GLU A 140 37.05 12.28 31.40
C GLU A 140 37.47 12.37 32.91
#